data_fd9dfe6955d678813effce8e1b145e73
#
_entry.id   fd9dfe6955d678813effce8e1b145e73
#
_cell.length_a   1.000
_cell.length_b   1.000
_cell.length_c   1.000
_cell.angle_alpha   90.00
_cell.angle_beta   90.00
_cell.angle_gamma   90.00
#
_symmetry.space_group_name_H-M   'P 1'
#
loop_
_entity.id
_entity.type
_entity.pdbx_description
1 polymer ?
#
loop_
_entity_poly.entity_id
_entity_poly.type
_entity_poly.pdbx_seq_one_letter_code
_entity_poly.pdbx_strand_id
1 'polypeptide(L)'
;VFLHPSEAQHGDLGVVQKNDIFLLISNSGKTREILELVELSKQLDSSLKFIVITSKKNCQLAKLADVVLTTGAPEEVCALGLAPTTSTTVMNVIGDILVVETMKKIGFTIEQYNKRHHGGYLGQRSKKLL
;
A
#
# COMPACT_ATOMS: atom_id res chain seq x y z
N VAL A 1 -0.95 8.58 4.36
CA VAL A 1 0.38 9.22 4.22
C VAL A 1 1.33 8.25 3.56
N PHE A 2 2.22 8.73 2.70
CA PHE A 2 3.34 7.93 2.17
C PHE A 2 4.55 8.12 3.11
N LEU A 3 5.19 7.01 3.43
CA LEU A 3 6.41 6.97 4.26
C LEU A 3 7.47 6.16 3.51
N HIS A 4 8.58 6.81 3.18
CA HIS A 4 9.71 6.12 2.57
C HIS A 4 10.48 5.36 3.66
N PRO A 5 10.77 4.05 3.49
CA PRO A 5 11.36 3.25 4.56
C PRO A 5 12.74 3.75 5.02
N SER A 6 13.54 4.35 4.14
CA SER A 6 14.83 4.94 4.53
C SER A 6 14.65 6.22 5.36
N GLU A 7 13.68 7.08 5.01
CA GLU A 7 13.42 8.32 5.74
C GLU A 7 12.80 8.05 7.12
N ALA A 8 12.04 6.96 7.23
CA ALA A 8 11.48 6.52 8.50
C ALA A 8 12.54 6.36 9.60
N GLN A 9 13.75 5.91 9.23
CA GLN A 9 14.87 5.72 10.16
C GLN A 9 15.50 7.04 10.62
N HIS A 10 15.16 8.14 9.95
CA HIS A 10 15.68 9.48 10.24
C HIS A 10 14.65 10.44 10.86
N GLY A 11 13.59 9.89 11.43
CA GLY A 11 12.61 10.65 12.21
C GLY A 11 11.20 10.67 11.62
N ASP A 12 11.00 10.28 10.35
CA ASP A 12 9.68 10.31 9.71
C ASP A 12 8.70 9.29 10.31
N LEU A 13 9.17 8.33 11.12
CA LEU A 13 8.29 7.51 11.97
C LEU A 13 7.43 8.35 12.92
N GLY A 14 7.78 9.60 13.19
CA GLY A 14 6.99 10.53 13.98
C GLY A 14 5.61 10.87 13.38
N VAL A 15 5.36 10.56 12.10
CA VAL A 15 4.03 10.74 11.48
C VAL A 15 3.05 9.62 11.86
N VAL A 16 3.55 8.50 12.38
CA VAL A 16 2.75 7.32 12.72
C VAL A 16 1.89 7.60 13.95
N GLN A 17 0.62 7.28 13.84
CA GLN A 17 -0.37 7.48 14.90
C GLN A 17 -0.90 6.15 15.42
N LYS A 18 -1.43 6.18 16.62
CA LYS A 18 -2.13 5.03 17.21
C LYS A 18 -3.28 4.57 16.31
N ASN A 19 -3.37 3.27 16.09
CA ASN A 19 -4.34 2.60 15.20
C ASN A 19 -4.07 2.78 13.70
N ASP A 20 -2.92 3.33 13.31
CA ASP A 20 -2.53 3.31 11.90
C ASP A 20 -2.30 1.88 11.41
N ILE A 21 -2.53 1.70 10.11
CA ILE A 21 -2.26 0.45 9.41
C ILE A 21 -1.20 0.73 8.35
N PHE A 22 -0.12 -0.03 8.39
CA PHE A 22 0.90 0.01 7.35
C PHE A 22 0.50 -0.85 6.15
N LEU A 23 0.51 -0.26 4.97
CA LEU A 23 0.48 -0.98 3.70
C LEU A 23 1.90 -1.02 3.14
N LEU A 24 2.51 -2.20 3.18
CA LEU A 24 3.89 -2.43 2.75
C LEU A 24 3.90 -3.12 1.39
N ILE A 25 4.73 -2.63 0.48
CA ILE A 25 4.82 -3.18 -0.88
C ILE A 25 6.26 -3.60 -1.15
N SER A 26 6.48 -4.91 -1.34
CA SER A 26 7.78 -5.46 -1.68
C SER A 26 7.63 -6.77 -2.45
N ASN A 27 8.07 -6.80 -3.71
CA ASN A 27 7.94 -7.99 -4.55
C ASN A 27 8.68 -9.19 -3.94
N SER A 28 9.92 -9.02 -3.54
CA SER A 28 10.72 -10.08 -2.92
C SER A 28 10.30 -10.40 -1.49
N GLY A 29 9.69 -9.45 -0.79
CA GLY A 29 9.43 -9.53 0.65
C GLY A 29 10.69 -9.65 1.52
N LYS A 30 11.85 -9.21 0.99
CA LYS A 30 13.16 -9.27 1.63
C LYS A 30 13.88 -7.92 1.64
N THR A 31 13.19 -6.85 1.22
CA THR A 31 13.76 -5.50 1.19
C THR A 31 14.13 -5.09 2.61
N ARG A 32 15.42 -4.90 2.84
CA ARG A 32 15.99 -4.67 4.16
C ARG A 32 15.37 -3.47 4.85
N GLU A 33 15.26 -2.36 4.17
CA GLU A 33 14.72 -1.10 4.68
C GLU A 33 13.25 -1.25 5.13
N ILE A 34 12.46 -2.07 4.44
CA ILE A 34 11.07 -2.35 4.81
C ILE A 34 11.00 -3.28 6.04
N LEU A 35 11.89 -4.25 6.14
CA LEU A 35 11.96 -5.12 7.32
C LEU A 35 12.35 -4.32 8.57
N GLU A 36 13.36 -3.45 8.45
CA GLU A 36 13.79 -2.54 9.52
C GLU A 36 12.65 -1.58 9.91
N LEU A 37 11.92 -1.04 8.92
CA LEU A 37 10.74 -0.21 9.19
C LEU A 37 9.70 -0.94 10.05
N VAL A 38 9.41 -2.21 9.76
CA VAL A 38 8.46 -3.00 10.55
C VAL A 38 8.94 -3.18 11.99
N GLU A 39 10.24 -3.49 12.16
CA GLU A 39 10.84 -3.65 13.49
C GLU A 39 10.77 -2.36 14.31
N LEU A 40 11.17 -1.24 13.73
CA LEU A 40 11.13 0.07 14.37
C LEU A 40 9.70 0.50 14.70
N SER A 41 8.76 0.28 13.79
CA SER A 41 7.35 0.60 14.03
C SER A 41 6.75 -0.23 15.17
N LYS A 42 7.09 -1.51 15.27
CA LYS A 42 6.65 -2.38 16.38
C LYS A 42 7.27 -2.00 17.73
N GLN A 43 8.48 -1.45 17.73
CA GLN A 43 9.09 -0.89 18.94
C GLN A 43 8.37 0.38 19.41
N LEU A 44 7.90 1.20 18.45
CA LEU A 44 7.15 2.41 18.71
C LEU A 44 5.75 2.09 19.29
N ASP A 45 5.03 1.21 18.61
CA ASP A 45 3.72 0.70 19.07
C ASP A 45 3.51 -0.74 18.56
N SER A 46 3.54 -1.70 19.49
CA SER A 46 3.35 -3.13 19.16
C SER A 46 1.94 -3.48 18.68
N SER A 47 0.96 -2.58 18.83
CA SER A 47 -0.42 -2.78 18.35
C SER A 47 -0.64 -2.45 16.87
N LEU A 48 0.34 -1.82 16.21
CA LEU A 48 0.27 -1.48 14.79
C LEU A 48 0.04 -2.71 13.93
N LYS A 49 -0.75 -2.52 12.87
CA LYS A 49 -1.13 -3.57 11.93
C LYS A 49 -0.44 -3.41 10.59
N PHE A 50 -0.10 -4.54 9.98
CA PHE A 50 0.66 -4.58 8.75
C PHE A 50 -0.08 -5.40 7.69
N ILE A 51 -0.37 -4.75 6.56
CA ILE A 51 -0.82 -5.39 5.32
C ILE A 51 0.35 -5.40 4.36
N VAL A 52 0.65 -6.54 3.76
CA VAL A 52 1.77 -6.68 2.83
C VAL A 52 1.28 -7.11 1.45
N ILE A 53 1.74 -6.40 0.41
CA ILE A 53 1.64 -6.86 -0.98
C ILE A 53 3.01 -7.40 -1.40
N THR A 54 3.08 -8.68 -1.78
CA THR A 54 4.34 -9.35 -2.10
C THR A 54 4.12 -10.49 -3.12
N SER A 55 5.20 -11.03 -3.69
CA SER A 55 5.08 -12.11 -4.67
C SER A 55 4.70 -13.46 -4.05
N LYS A 56 5.15 -13.75 -2.83
CA LYS A 56 5.02 -15.07 -2.19
C LYS A 56 4.59 -14.98 -0.73
N LYS A 57 3.71 -15.89 -0.31
CA LYS A 57 3.23 -15.99 1.09
C LYS A 57 4.31 -16.34 2.11
N ASN A 58 5.41 -16.96 1.68
CA ASN A 58 6.43 -17.52 2.58
C ASN A 58 7.66 -16.61 2.73
N CYS A 59 7.61 -15.37 2.25
CA CYS A 59 8.74 -14.45 2.40
C CYS A 59 8.86 -13.92 3.83
N GLN A 60 10.00 -13.31 4.12
CA GLN A 60 10.31 -12.79 5.45
C GLN A 60 9.29 -11.72 5.89
N LEU A 61 8.95 -10.78 5.01
CA LEU A 61 8.00 -9.71 5.30
C LEU A 61 6.58 -10.26 5.56
N ALA A 62 6.17 -11.31 4.82
CA ALA A 62 4.87 -11.95 5.01
C ALA A 62 4.69 -12.57 6.41
N LYS A 63 5.78 -13.05 7.01
CA LYS A 63 5.75 -13.61 8.37
C LYS A 63 5.54 -12.56 9.47
N LEU A 64 5.80 -11.29 9.16
CA LEU A 64 5.65 -10.16 10.08
C LEU A 64 4.31 -9.45 9.94
N ALA A 65 3.54 -9.77 8.89
CA ALA A 65 2.29 -9.11 8.52
C ALA A 65 1.06 -9.77 9.16
N ASP A 66 0.04 -8.95 9.45
CA ASP A 66 -1.30 -9.41 9.85
C ASP A 66 -2.10 -9.92 8.64
N VAL A 67 -1.90 -9.28 7.47
CA VAL A 67 -2.57 -9.64 6.21
C VAL A 67 -1.55 -9.68 5.07
N VAL A 68 -1.60 -10.72 4.26
CA VAL A 68 -0.73 -10.90 3.10
C VAL A 68 -1.54 -11.03 1.83
N LEU A 69 -1.32 -10.09 0.90
CA LEU A 69 -1.87 -10.08 -0.45
C LEU A 69 -0.76 -10.49 -1.43
N THR A 70 -0.99 -11.50 -2.24
CA THR A 70 0.05 -12.01 -3.13
C THR A 70 -0.24 -11.70 -4.59
N THR A 71 0.81 -11.32 -5.33
CA THR A 71 0.75 -11.13 -6.79
C THR A 71 0.79 -12.46 -7.56
N GLY A 72 1.11 -13.57 -6.90
CA GLY A 72 1.27 -14.88 -7.53
C GLY A 72 2.62 -15.07 -8.23
N ALA A 73 3.58 -14.16 -8.01
CA ALA A 73 4.92 -14.19 -8.62
C ALA A 73 4.88 -14.30 -10.16
N PRO A 74 4.20 -13.38 -10.86
CA PRO A 74 4.13 -13.42 -12.32
C PRO A 74 5.52 -13.20 -12.96
N GLU A 75 5.73 -13.77 -14.12
CA GLU A 75 6.95 -13.54 -14.90
C GLU A 75 6.99 -12.10 -15.42
N GLU A 76 8.17 -11.48 -15.35
CA GLU A 76 8.38 -10.16 -15.89
C GLU A 76 8.48 -10.23 -17.43
N VAL A 77 7.88 -9.26 -18.14
CA VAL A 77 7.84 -9.25 -19.62
C VAL A 77 9.10 -8.66 -20.26
N CYS A 78 10.04 -8.16 -19.48
CA CYS A 78 11.31 -7.69 -20.03
C CYS A 78 12.17 -8.87 -20.53
N ALA A 79 12.98 -8.65 -21.54
CA ALA A 79 13.81 -9.69 -22.16
C ALA A 79 14.77 -10.41 -21.17
N LEU A 80 15.12 -9.75 -20.07
CA LEU A 80 15.98 -10.32 -19.02
C LEU A 80 15.20 -10.97 -17.89
N GLY A 81 13.87 -10.79 -17.83
CA GLY A 81 13.04 -11.25 -16.71
C GLY A 81 13.35 -10.58 -15.35
N LEU A 82 14.02 -9.40 -15.37
CA LEU A 82 14.54 -8.75 -14.17
C LEU A 82 13.88 -7.39 -13.89
N ALA A 83 13.56 -6.63 -14.93
CA ALA A 83 12.97 -5.30 -14.74
C ALA A 83 11.52 -5.43 -14.24
N PRO A 84 11.15 -4.70 -13.17
CA PRO A 84 9.80 -4.71 -12.64
C PRO A 84 8.80 -4.19 -13.68
N THR A 85 7.91 -5.05 -14.18
CA THR A 85 6.91 -4.79 -15.22
C THR A 85 5.57 -5.41 -14.84
N THR A 86 5.41 -6.71 -15.07
CA THR A 86 4.19 -7.44 -14.71
C THR A 86 3.92 -7.40 -13.21
N SER A 87 4.95 -7.58 -12.39
CA SER A 87 4.83 -7.54 -10.94
C SER A 87 4.28 -6.19 -10.44
N THR A 88 4.80 -5.08 -10.95
CA THR A 88 4.31 -3.73 -10.58
C THR A 88 2.89 -3.48 -11.05
N THR A 89 2.53 -3.95 -12.24
CA THR A 89 1.16 -3.85 -12.78
C THR A 89 0.17 -4.60 -11.87
N VAL A 90 0.49 -5.83 -11.48
CA VAL A 90 -0.37 -6.63 -10.58
C VAL A 90 -0.47 -5.97 -9.21
N MET A 91 0.60 -5.40 -8.67
CA MET A 91 0.57 -4.65 -7.40
C MET A 91 -0.35 -3.44 -7.48
N ASN A 92 -0.31 -2.69 -8.58
CA ASN A 92 -1.23 -1.56 -8.79
C ASN A 92 -2.69 -2.04 -8.84
N VAL A 93 -3.00 -3.13 -9.56
CA VAL A 93 -4.36 -3.69 -9.59
C VAL A 93 -4.84 -4.10 -8.20
N ILE A 94 -3.98 -4.73 -7.39
CA ILE A 94 -4.32 -5.06 -5.99
C ILE A 94 -4.59 -3.77 -5.19
N GLY A 95 -3.78 -2.74 -5.38
CA GLY A 95 -3.97 -1.43 -4.75
C GLY A 95 -5.31 -0.80 -5.14
N ASP A 96 -5.66 -0.82 -6.42
CA ASP A 96 -6.94 -0.30 -6.92
C ASP A 96 -8.14 -1.07 -6.33
N ILE A 97 -8.04 -2.39 -6.22
CA ILE A 97 -9.06 -3.21 -5.56
C ILE A 97 -9.22 -2.80 -4.10
N LEU A 98 -8.12 -2.62 -3.36
CA LEU A 98 -8.16 -2.15 -1.97
C LEU A 98 -8.84 -0.78 -1.84
N VAL A 99 -8.54 0.15 -2.74
CA VAL A 99 -9.18 1.48 -2.77
C VAL A 99 -10.69 1.34 -2.99
N VAL A 100 -11.10 0.59 -4.03
CA VAL A 100 -12.52 0.41 -4.37
C VAL A 100 -13.29 -0.28 -3.25
N GLU A 101 -12.75 -1.35 -2.67
CA GLU A 101 -13.42 -2.07 -1.58
C GLU A 101 -13.46 -1.22 -0.29
N THR A 102 -12.43 -0.43 -0.03
CA THR A 102 -12.45 0.52 1.09
C THR A 102 -13.52 1.59 0.88
N MET A 103 -13.62 2.18 -0.32
CA MET A 103 -14.66 3.15 -0.64
C MET A 103 -16.07 2.58 -0.41
N LYS A 104 -16.32 1.34 -0.86
CA LYS A 104 -17.59 0.65 -0.60
C LYS A 104 -17.84 0.45 0.90
N LYS A 105 -16.83 -0.03 1.60
CA LYS A 105 -16.92 -0.35 3.04
C LYS A 105 -17.24 0.86 3.90
N ILE A 106 -16.67 2.02 3.59
CA ILE A 106 -16.92 3.28 4.32
C ILE A 106 -18.14 4.06 3.80
N GLY A 107 -18.82 3.55 2.77
CA GLY A 107 -19.96 4.25 2.15
C GLY A 107 -19.55 5.59 1.51
N PHE A 108 -18.39 5.64 0.83
CA PHE A 108 -17.90 6.88 0.22
C PHE A 108 -18.81 7.35 -0.91
N THR A 109 -19.35 8.58 -0.79
CA THR A 109 -20.36 9.12 -1.69
C THR A 109 -19.80 10.07 -2.72
N ILE A 110 -20.61 10.37 -3.75
CA ILE A 110 -20.27 11.35 -4.79
C ILE A 110 -20.13 12.75 -4.21
N GLU A 111 -20.91 13.12 -3.19
CA GLU A 111 -20.82 14.38 -2.48
C GLU A 111 -19.47 14.51 -1.75
N GLN A 112 -19.05 13.43 -1.09
CA GLN A 112 -17.75 13.37 -0.42
C GLN A 112 -16.60 13.46 -1.41
N TYR A 113 -16.72 12.82 -2.58
CA TYR A 113 -15.76 12.94 -3.67
C TYR A 113 -15.68 14.37 -4.17
N ASN A 114 -16.82 14.99 -4.50
CA ASN A 114 -16.88 16.36 -5.03
C ASN A 114 -16.28 17.41 -4.07
N LYS A 115 -16.52 17.26 -2.76
CA LYS A 115 -15.93 18.14 -1.74
C LYS A 115 -14.39 18.11 -1.72
N ARG A 116 -13.78 17.00 -2.11
CA ARG A 116 -12.33 16.80 -2.12
C ARG A 116 -11.70 17.03 -3.49
N HIS A 117 -12.49 16.91 -4.55
CA HIS A 117 -12.04 17.00 -5.94
C HIS A 117 -12.95 17.90 -6.75
N HIS A 118 -12.92 19.20 -6.44
CA HIS A 118 -13.85 20.21 -7.00
C HIS A 118 -13.35 20.87 -8.30
N GLY A 119 -12.11 20.62 -8.73
CA GLY A 119 -11.49 21.18 -9.93
C GLY A 119 -11.34 20.17 -11.08
N GLY A 120 -10.98 20.67 -12.26
CA GLY A 120 -10.70 19.85 -13.44
C GLY A 120 -11.88 19.05 -13.97
N TYR A 121 -11.59 18.12 -14.90
CA TYR A 121 -12.62 17.28 -15.56
C TYR A 121 -13.43 16.44 -14.56
N LEU A 122 -12.75 15.78 -13.63
CA LEU A 122 -13.42 14.90 -12.67
C LEU A 122 -14.29 15.69 -11.68
N GLY A 123 -13.85 16.86 -11.24
CA GLY A 123 -14.66 17.74 -10.40
C GLY A 123 -15.92 18.23 -11.10
N GLN A 124 -15.82 18.59 -12.38
CA GLN A 124 -16.99 18.97 -13.20
C GLN A 124 -17.93 17.78 -13.43
N ARG A 125 -17.37 16.58 -13.70
CA ARG A 125 -18.16 15.36 -13.88
C ARG A 125 -18.90 14.97 -12.59
N SER A 126 -18.23 15.03 -11.45
CA SER A 126 -18.86 14.67 -10.16
C SER A 126 -20.01 15.62 -9.80
N LYS A 127 -19.91 16.91 -10.12
CA LYS A 127 -21.01 17.89 -9.96
C LYS A 127 -22.26 17.54 -10.78
N LYS A 128 -22.07 16.97 -11.97
CA LYS A 128 -23.21 16.56 -12.83
C LYS A 128 -23.90 15.28 -12.35
N LEU A 129 -23.29 14.54 -11.43
CA LEU A 129 -23.82 13.30 -10.87
C LEU A 129 -24.50 13.52 -9.50
N LEU A 130 -24.43 14.75 -8.95
CA LEU A 130 -25.17 15.18 -7.77
C LEU A 130 -26.60 15.58 -8.13
#